data_014b4094c1d391cc5c39f763175d1d9c
#
_entry.id   014b4094c1d391cc5c39f763175d1d9c
#
_cell.length_a   1.000
_cell.length_b   1.000
_cell.length_c   1.000
_cell.angle_alpha   90.00
_cell.angle_beta   90.00
_cell.angle_gamma   90.00
#
_symmetry.space_group_name_H-M   'P 1'
#
loop_
_entity.id
_entity.type
_entity.pdbx_description
1 polymer ?
#
loop_
_entity_poly.entity_id
_entity_poly.type
_entity_poly.pdbx_seq_one_letter_code
_entity_poly.pdbx_strand_id
1 'polypeptide(L)'
;MKKQKNLSPGKIVLTILFVLLTLSFFFAVFQAIRSIREVDYSLDYFTEEYYLTCLQHEDYTELARISNRDQKLQDENSETIRQCQAAGFYYEAAVLRQAFAEAGMEEESSRQEALMEKYAEEMGDLEEYTQDILTYVETMNTSKSLSSEMDPEAEES
;
A
#
# COMPACT_ATOMS: atom_id res chain seq x y z
N MET A 1 -20.40 14.25 -60.01
CA MET A 1 -19.09 14.95 -59.85
C MET A 1 -19.10 15.76 -58.56
N LYS A 2 -18.39 15.31 -57.51
CA LYS A 2 -18.26 16.04 -56.23
C LYS A 2 -17.22 17.16 -56.43
N LYS A 3 -17.65 18.44 -56.31
CA LYS A 3 -16.75 19.60 -56.30
C LYS A 3 -15.77 19.47 -55.12
N GLN A 4 -14.48 19.25 -55.41
CA GLN A 4 -13.40 19.42 -54.44
C GLN A 4 -13.40 20.88 -54.02
N LYS A 5 -13.74 21.16 -52.75
CA LYS A 5 -13.57 22.47 -52.12
C LYS A 5 -12.08 22.67 -51.91
N ASN A 6 -11.44 23.43 -52.77
CA ASN A 6 -10.07 23.87 -52.55
C ASN A 6 -10.04 24.70 -51.25
N LEU A 7 -9.42 24.16 -50.19
CA LEU A 7 -9.18 24.91 -48.97
C LEU A 7 -8.22 26.06 -49.30
N SER A 8 -8.58 27.24 -48.85
CA SER A 8 -7.66 28.41 -48.99
C SER A 8 -6.36 28.15 -48.24
N PRO A 9 -5.19 28.56 -48.76
CA PRO A 9 -3.88 28.28 -48.13
C PRO A 9 -3.81 28.73 -46.69
N GLY A 10 -4.49 29.78 -46.27
CA GLY A 10 -4.58 30.23 -44.89
C GLY A 10 -5.31 29.25 -43.97
N LYS A 11 -6.33 28.55 -44.47
CA LYS A 11 -7.02 27.52 -43.64
C LYS A 11 -6.14 26.29 -43.44
N ILE A 12 -5.34 25.92 -44.42
CA ILE A 12 -4.38 24.82 -44.32
C ILE A 12 -3.35 25.11 -43.25
N VAL A 13 -2.76 26.30 -43.31
CA VAL A 13 -1.75 26.76 -42.32
C VAL A 13 -2.36 26.78 -40.91
N LEU A 14 -3.57 27.30 -40.74
CA LEU A 14 -4.26 27.36 -39.45
C LEU A 14 -4.52 25.95 -38.91
N THR A 15 -4.93 25.03 -39.77
CA THR A 15 -5.19 23.61 -39.35
C THR A 15 -3.90 22.92 -38.91
N ILE A 16 -2.78 23.13 -39.66
CA ILE A 16 -1.49 22.55 -39.27
C ILE A 16 -1.01 23.14 -37.93
N LEU A 17 -1.15 24.45 -37.74
CA LEU A 17 -0.79 25.10 -36.47
C LEU A 17 -1.62 24.52 -35.30
N PHE A 18 -2.91 24.36 -35.50
CA PHE A 18 -3.81 23.77 -34.48
C PHE A 18 -3.41 22.35 -34.13
N VAL A 19 -3.12 21.50 -35.13
CA VAL A 19 -2.67 20.12 -34.92
C VAL A 19 -1.34 20.07 -34.14
N LEU A 20 -0.38 20.91 -34.51
CA LEU A 20 0.90 21.01 -33.80
C LEU A 20 0.74 21.47 -32.35
N LEU A 21 -0.14 22.41 -32.07
CA LEU A 21 -0.43 22.91 -30.74
C LEU A 21 -1.11 21.84 -29.88
N THR A 22 -2.04 21.08 -30.48
CA THR A 22 -2.71 19.97 -29.82
C THR A 22 -1.74 18.84 -29.48
N LEU A 23 -0.86 18.46 -30.42
CA LEU A 23 0.19 17.46 -30.19
C LEU A 23 1.18 17.90 -29.09
N SER A 24 1.59 19.15 -29.10
CA SER A 24 2.46 19.74 -28.07
C SER A 24 1.80 19.70 -26.69
N PHE A 25 0.51 20.01 -26.61
CA PHE A 25 -0.25 19.91 -25.34
C PHE A 25 -0.30 18.48 -24.82
N PHE A 26 -0.66 17.50 -25.67
CA PHE A 26 -0.67 16.09 -25.27
C PHE A 26 0.72 15.60 -24.83
N PHE A 27 1.77 16.02 -25.51
CA PHE A 27 3.14 15.70 -25.13
C PHE A 27 3.51 16.30 -23.76
N ALA A 28 3.13 17.54 -23.49
CA ALA A 28 3.35 18.19 -22.19
C ALA A 28 2.58 17.49 -21.06
N VAL A 29 1.31 17.11 -21.30
CA VAL A 29 0.51 16.35 -20.34
C VAL A 29 1.13 14.96 -20.08
N PHE A 30 1.57 14.27 -21.12
CA PHE A 30 2.24 12.97 -20.98
C PHE A 30 3.54 13.08 -20.18
N GLN A 31 4.35 14.11 -20.44
CA GLN A 31 5.56 14.41 -19.67
C GLN A 31 5.23 14.73 -18.20
N ALA A 32 4.19 15.50 -17.93
CA ALA A 32 3.75 15.82 -16.58
C ALA A 32 3.29 14.56 -15.81
N ILE A 33 2.51 13.68 -16.46
CA ILE A 33 2.07 12.39 -15.85
C ILE A 33 3.28 11.50 -15.58
N ARG A 34 4.24 11.45 -16.51
CA ARG A 34 5.46 10.67 -16.32
C ARG A 34 6.31 11.22 -15.17
N SER A 35 6.48 12.54 -15.10
CA SER A 35 7.21 13.22 -14.02
C SER A 35 6.56 13.01 -12.66
N ILE A 36 5.22 13.01 -12.55
CA ILE A 36 4.50 12.70 -11.31
C ILE A 36 4.76 11.24 -10.90
N ARG A 37 4.76 10.30 -11.85
CA ARG A 37 5.09 8.91 -11.55
C ARG A 37 6.54 8.73 -11.09
N GLU A 38 7.49 9.42 -11.73
CA GLU A 38 8.90 9.36 -11.35
C GLU A 38 9.16 10.03 -9.98
N VAL A 39 8.41 11.08 -9.64
CA VAL A 39 8.48 11.74 -8.32
C VAL A 39 7.88 10.87 -7.22
N ASP A 40 6.78 10.17 -7.48
CA ASP A 40 6.19 9.20 -6.52
C ASP A 40 7.15 8.03 -6.20
N TYR A 41 7.97 7.61 -7.17
CA TYR A 41 8.96 6.56 -6.94
C TYR A 41 10.25 7.05 -6.26
N SER A 42 10.57 8.34 -6.31
CA SER A 42 11.83 8.88 -5.77
C SER A 42 11.72 9.47 -4.36
N LEU A 43 10.51 9.72 -3.86
CA LEU A 43 10.27 10.34 -2.55
C LEU A 43 9.98 9.34 -1.42
N ASP A 44 9.92 8.05 -1.70
CA ASP A 44 9.36 7.07 -0.79
C ASP A 44 10.29 5.89 -0.47
N TYR A 45 11.59 6.11 -0.44
CA TYR A 45 12.48 5.19 0.27
C TYR A 45 12.36 5.48 1.76
N PHE A 46 11.60 4.64 2.47
CA PHE A 46 11.62 4.68 3.92
C PHE A 46 12.99 4.24 4.41
N THR A 47 13.59 5.05 5.26
CA THR A 47 14.90 4.74 5.82
C THR A 47 14.79 3.61 6.84
N GLU A 48 15.89 2.89 7.08
CA GLU A 48 15.98 1.88 8.13
C GLU A 48 15.54 2.44 9.49
N GLU A 49 15.94 3.68 9.81
CA GLU A 49 15.53 4.38 11.02
C GLU A 49 14.01 4.54 11.13
N TYR A 50 13.33 4.80 10.02
CA TYR A 50 11.87 4.92 9.99
C TYR A 50 11.17 3.58 10.27
N TYR A 51 11.65 2.49 9.67
CA TYR A 51 11.15 1.15 9.95
C TYR A 51 11.31 0.76 11.42
N LEU A 52 12.51 0.99 11.97
CA LEU A 52 12.79 0.73 13.40
C LEU A 52 11.94 1.61 14.31
N THR A 53 11.71 2.87 13.95
CA THR A 53 10.83 3.77 14.70
C THR A 53 9.40 3.25 14.76
N CYS A 54 8.83 2.81 13.63
CA CYS A 54 7.49 2.20 13.61
C CYS A 54 7.42 0.98 14.53
N LEU A 55 8.42 0.10 14.49
CA LEU A 55 8.48 -1.10 15.32
C LEU A 55 8.56 -0.75 16.80
N GLN A 56 9.47 0.16 17.19
CA GLN A 56 9.69 0.56 18.58
C GLN A 56 8.52 1.32 19.21
N HIS A 57 7.74 2.02 18.39
CA HIS A 57 6.54 2.75 18.84
C HIS A 57 5.25 1.94 18.70
N GLU A 58 5.33 0.65 18.37
CA GLU A 58 4.19 -0.24 18.19
C GLU A 58 3.22 0.23 17.10
N ASP A 59 3.72 1.03 16.13
CA ASP A 59 2.92 1.45 14.97
C ASP A 59 2.93 0.37 13.88
N TYR A 60 2.41 -0.81 14.24
CA TYR A 60 2.39 -1.98 13.36
C TYR A 60 1.52 -1.78 12.13
N THR A 61 0.50 -0.90 12.20
CA THR A 61 -0.33 -0.57 11.05
C THR A 61 0.48 0.17 9.99
N GLU A 62 1.25 1.17 10.39
CA GLU A 62 2.14 1.90 9.49
C GLU A 62 3.26 1.01 8.99
N LEU A 63 3.84 0.17 9.87
CA LEU A 63 4.86 -0.80 9.51
C LEU A 63 4.38 -1.75 8.41
N ALA A 64 3.17 -2.31 8.54
CA ALA A 64 2.58 -3.17 7.50
C ALA A 64 2.34 -2.40 6.19
N ARG A 65 1.85 -1.17 6.27
CA ARG A 65 1.60 -0.31 5.11
C ARG A 65 2.87 -0.05 4.30
N ILE A 66 3.96 0.35 4.96
CA ILE A 66 5.23 0.62 4.29
C ILE A 66 5.87 -0.67 3.76
N SER A 67 5.76 -1.79 4.49
CA SER A 67 6.27 -3.10 4.07
C SER A 67 5.61 -3.58 2.77
N ASN A 68 4.28 -3.46 2.66
CA ASN A 68 3.54 -3.79 1.44
C ASN A 68 3.93 -2.90 0.25
N ARG A 69 4.22 -1.63 0.51
CA ARG A 69 4.64 -0.69 -0.53
C ARG A 69 6.02 -1.00 -1.08
N ASP A 70 6.97 -1.30 -0.20
CA ASP A 70 8.38 -1.52 -0.54
C ASP A 70 8.68 -2.97 -0.94
N GLN A 71 7.68 -3.86 -0.95
CA GLN A 71 7.86 -5.28 -1.30
C GLN A 71 8.55 -5.51 -2.66
N LYS A 72 8.42 -4.57 -3.59
CA LYS A 72 9.03 -4.65 -4.94
C LYS A 72 10.54 -4.41 -4.93
N LEU A 73 11.11 -3.92 -3.82
CA LEU A 73 12.50 -3.52 -3.68
C LEU A 73 13.29 -4.42 -2.73
N GLN A 74 12.74 -5.60 -2.39
CA GLN A 74 13.31 -6.53 -1.40
C GLN A 74 14.77 -6.92 -1.64
N ASP A 75 15.19 -7.05 -2.89
CA ASP A 75 16.55 -7.46 -3.24
C ASP A 75 17.62 -6.39 -2.95
N GLU A 76 17.23 -5.13 -2.81
CA GLU A 76 18.11 -3.98 -2.56
C GLU A 76 18.09 -3.52 -1.10
N ASN A 77 17.16 -4.03 -0.27
CA ASN A 77 17.00 -3.60 1.11
C ASN A 77 18.07 -4.19 2.04
N SER A 78 18.43 -3.42 3.09
CA SER A 78 19.29 -3.91 4.16
C SER A 78 18.62 -5.06 4.92
N GLU A 79 19.42 -5.87 5.62
CA GLU A 79 18.91 -6.96 6.46
C GLU A 79 17.89 -6.45 7.49
N THR A 80 18.19 -5.34 8.16
CA THR A 80 17.30 -4.72 9.14
C THR A 80 15.95 -4.32 8.54
N ILE A 81 15.95 -3.73 7.33
CA ILE A 81 14.70 -3.40 6.63
C ILE A 81 13.90 -4.66 6.33
N ARG A 82 14.54 -5.73 5.84
CA ARG A 82 13.86 -7.00 5.56
C ARG A 82 13.23 -7.61 6.81
N GLN A 83 13.94 -7.59 7.92
CA GLN A 83 13.43 -8.06 9.21
C GLN A 83 12.24 -7.22 9.69
N CYS A 84 12.31 -5.89 9.59
CA CYS A 84 11.18 -5.02 9.90
C CYS A 84 9.98 -5.22 8.96
N GLN A 85 10.22 -5.49 7.67
CA GLN A 85 9.16 -5.83 6.72
C GLN A 85 8.49 -7.16 7.10
N ALA A 86 9.27 -8.16 7.52
CA ALA A 86 8.73 -9.41 8.03
C ALA A 86 7.84 -9.20 9.26
N ALA A 87 8.21 -8.29 10.18
CA ALA A 87 7.38 -7.91 11.32
C ALA A 87 6.05 -7.26 10.87
N GLY A 88 6.07 -6.38 9.85
CA GLY A 88 4.87 -5.80 9.27
C GLY A 88 3.95 -6.85 8.64
N PHE A 89 4.49 -7.82 7.91
CA PHE A 89 3.72 -8.94 7.34
C PHE A 89 3.22 -9.92 8.41
N TYR A 90 4.00 -10.13 9.46
CA TYR A 90 3.57 -10.93 10.62
C TYR A 90 2.33 -10.30 11.28
N TYR A 91 2.35 -8.99 11.51
CA TYR A 91 1.20 -8.25 12.03
C TYR A 91 -0.04 -8.39 11.15
N GLU A 92 0.11 -8.20 9.82
CA GLU A 92 -1.01 -8.35 8.88
C GLU A 92 -1.59 -9.77 8.90
N ALA A 93 -0.73 -10.79 8.91
CA ALA A 93 -1.17 -12.18 9.01
C ALA A 93 -1.87 -12.46 10.34
N ALA A 94 -1.42 -11.90 11.47
CA ALA A 94 -2.06 -12.06 12.77
C ALA A 94 -3.47 -11.45 12.81
N VAL A 95 -3.63 -10.22 12.24
CA VAL A 95 -4.94 -9.56 12.12
C VAL A 95 -5.89 -10.40 11.26
N LEU A 96 -5.43 -10.87 10.10
CA LEU A 96 -6.24 -11.69 9.19
C LEU A 96 -6.59 -13.05 9.80
N ARG A 97 -5.64 -13.70 10.49
CA ARG A 97 -5.90 -14.97 11.21
C ARG A 97 -7.05 -14.82 12.18
N GLN A 98 -7.02 -13.76 12.98
CA GLN A 98 -8.06 -13.51 13.96
C GLN A 98 -9.41 -13.20 13.30
N ALA A 99 -9.44 -12.36 12.27
CA ALA A 99 -10.66 -12.06 11.53
C ALA A 99 -11.29 -13.30 10.89
N PHE A 100 -10.49 -14.20 10.32
CA PHE A 100 -10.97 -15.46 9.76
C PHE A 100 -11.46 -16.43 10.84
N ALA A 101 -10.77 -16.51 11.98
CA ALA A 101 -11.22 -17.32 13.11
C ALA A 101 -12.57 -16.86 13.66
N GLU A 102 -12.78 -15.55 13.82
CA GLU A 102 -14.06 -14.96 14.25
C GLU A 102 -15.19 -15.20 13.22
N ALA A 103 -14.86 -15.25 11.93
CA ALA A 103 -15.81 -15.57 10.86
C ALA A 103 -16.07 -17.09 10.70
N GLY A 104 -15.41 -17.97 11.49
CA GLY A 104 -15.52 -19.42 11.38
C GLY A 104 -14.84 -20.02 10.14
N MET A 105 -13.90 -19.27 9.52
CA MET A 105 -13.16 -19.67 8.33
C MET A 105 -11.84 -20.34 8.75
N GLU A 106 -11.91 -21.59 9.19
CA GLU A 106 -10.80 -22.32 9.81
C GLU A 106 -9.62 -22.55 8.82
N GLU A 107 -9.93 -22.84 7.54
CA GLU A 107 -8.89 -23.09 6.53
C GLU A 107 -8.06 -21.83 6.26
N GLU A 108 -8.72 -20.68 6.09
CA GLU A 108 -8.09 -19.39 5.87
C GLU A 108 -7.30 -18.94 7.10
N SER A 109 -7.84 -19.16 8.31
CA SER A 109 -7.15 -18.89 9.57
C SER A 109 -5.86 -19.71 9.68
N SER A 110 -5.89 -21.00 9.37
CA SER A 110 -4.70 -21.88 9.38
C SER A 110 -3.66 -21.47 8.35
N ARG A 111 -4.08 -20.96 7.18
CA ARG A 111 -3.15 -20.40 6.18
C ARG A 111 -2.42 -19.17 6.70
N GLN A 112 -3.12 -18.30 7.43
CA GLN A 112 -2.48 -17.13 8.05
C GLN A 112 -1.51 -17.53 9.16
N GLU A 113 -1.83 -18.56 9.94
CA GLU A 113 -0.94 -19.10 10.97
C GLU A 113 0.38 -19.61 10.35
N ALA A 114 0.32 -20.33 9.25
CA ALA A 114 1.52 -20.76 8.52
C ALA A 114 2.35 -19.58 7.96
N LEU A 115 1.69 -18.48 7.56
CA LEU A 115 2.38 -17.25 7.16
C LEU A 115 3.05 -16.55 8.35
N MET A 116 2.40 -16.55 9.52
CA MET A 116 3.00 -16.00 10.74
C MET A 116 4.27 -16.76 11.13
N GLU A 117 4.26 -18.09 11.08
CA GLU A 117 5.46 -18.91 11.35
C GLU A 117 6.61 -18.53 10.40
N LYS A 118 6.31 -18.44 9.09
CA LYS A 118 7.30 -18.04 8.09
C LYS A 118 7.89 -16.65 8.37
N TYR A 119 7.03 -15.67 8.66
CA TYR A 119 7.50 -14.30 8.90
C TYR A 119 8.24 -14.16 10.24
N ALA A 120 7.87 -14.93 11.28
CA ALA A 120 8.63 -14.99 12.51
C ALA A 120 10.09 -15.43 12.27
N GLU A 121 10.29 -16.47 11.43
CA GLU A 121 11.64 -16.91 11.03
C GLU A 121 12.40 -15.80 10.26
N GLU A 122 11.71 -15.07 9.37
CA GLU A 122 12.28 -13.98 8.58
C GLU A 122 12.60 -12.72 9.41
N MET A 123 11.97 -12.54 10.57
CA MET A 123 12.27 -11.46 11.52
C MET A 123 13.65 -11.60 12.16
N GLY A 124 14.19 -12.81 12.27
CA GLY A 124 15.52 -13.05 12.82
C GLY A 124 15.71 -12.45 14.22
N ASP A 125 16.61 -11.49 14.36
CA ASP A 125 16.90 -10.84 15.66
C ASP A 125 15.71 -10.04 16.23
N LEU A 126 14.69 -9.77 15.42
CA LEU A 126 13.46 -9.07 15.82
C LEU A 126 12.32 -10.03 16.21
N GLU A 127 12.57 -11.34 16.31
CA GLU A 127 11.56 -12.35 16.68
C GLU A 127 10.93 -12.05 18.05
N GLU A 128 11.64 -11.38 18.97
CA GLU A 128 11.11 -11.00 20.27
C GLU A 128 9.85 -10.12 20.19
N TYR A 129 9.68 -9.34 19.10
CA TYR A 129 8.49 -8.51 18.88
C TYR A 129 7.23 -9.30 18.51
N THR A 130 7.33 -10.58 18.21
CA THR A 130 6.15 -11.40 17.85
C THR A 130 5.10 -11.41 18.94
N GLN A 131 5.53 -11.48 20.22
CA GLN A 131 4.62 -11.48 21.36
C GLN A 131 3.95 -10.11 21.56
N ASP A 132 4.68 -9.03 21.36
CA ASP A 132 4.16 -7.66 21.47
C ASP A 132 3.11 -7.40 20.37
N ILE A 133 3.39 -7.84 19.15
CA ILE A 133 2.47 -7.76 18.01
C ILE A 133 1.17 -8.53 18.31
N LEU A 134 1.26 -9.75 18.83
CA LEU A 134 0.07 -10.54 19.18
C LEU A 134 -0.75 -9.85 20.26
N THR A 135 -0.11 -9.35 21.31
CA THR A 135 -0.78 -8.62 22.40
C THR A 135 -1.49 -7.37 21.88
N TYR A 136 -0.85 -6.66 20.97
CA TYR A 136 -1.43 -5.48 20.31
C TYR A 136 -2.70 -5.85 19.51
N VAL A 137 -2.65 -6.91 18.68
CA VAL A 137 -3.79 -7.38 17.88
C VAL A 137 -4.95 -7.80 18.78
N GLU A 138 -4.72 -8.54 19.88
CA GLU A 138 -5.74 -8.95 20.85
C GLU A 138 -6.39 -7.73 21.53
N THR A 139 -5.59 -6.74 21.90
CA THR A 139 -6.08 -5.51 22.56
C THR A 139 -6.96 -4.68 21.63
N MET A 140 -6.59 -4.56 20.35
CA MET A 140 -7.40 -3.85 19.35
C MET A 140 -8.79 -4.49 19.20
N ASN A 141 -8.89 -5.80 19.18
CA ASN A 141 -10.16 -6.47 19.02
C ASN A 141 -11.06 -6.39 20.25
N THR A 142 -10.46 -6.45 21.44
CA THR A 142 -11.21 -6.25 22.69
C THR A 142 -11.84 -4.86 22.76
N SER A 143 -11.12 -3.83 22.33
CA SER A 143 -11.64 -2.46 22.28
C SER A 143 -12.76 -2.27 21.25
N LYS A 144 -12.70 -3.00 20.13
CA LYS A 144 -13.73 -2.97 19.07
C LYS A 144 -15.01 -3.65 19.51
N SER A 145 -14.93 -4.79 20.22
CA SER A 145 -16.10 -5.47 20.75
C SER A 145 -16.83 -4.63 21.79
N LEU A 146 -16.10 -3.95 22.67
CA LEU A 146 -16.70 -3.06 23.68
C LEU A 146 -17.39 -1.84 23.06
N SER A 147 -16.87 -1.31 21.95
CA SER A 147 -17.51 -0.16 21.27
C SER A 147 -18.78 -0.56 20.52
N SER A 148 -18.88 -1.79 20.03
CA SER A 148 -20.09 -2.32 19.36
C SER A 148 -21.23 -2.63 20.34
N GLU A 149 -20.91 -2.97 21.59
CA GLU A 149 -21.92 -3.20 22.65
C GLU A 149 -22.48 -1.89 23.26
N MET A 150 -21.77 -0.76 23.12
CA MET A 150 -22.21 0.53 23.68
C MET A 150 -23.08 1.37 22.75
N ASP A 151 -23.41 0.92 21.53
CA ASP A 151 -24.28 1.66 20.59
C ASP A 151 -25.49 0.81 20.14
N PRO A 152 -26.44 0.48 21.05
CA PRO A 152 -27.62 -0.31 20.71
C PRO A 152 -28.75 0.50 20.06
N GLU A 153 -28.57 1.82 19.81
CA GLU A 153 -29.66 2.70 19.35
C GLU A 153 -29.63 3.03 17.83
N ALA A 154 -28.76 2.40 17.03
CA ALA A 154 -28.66 2.74 15.59
C ALA A 154 -29.52 1.85 14.66
N GLU A 155 -30.31 0.88 15.16
CA GLU A 155 -31.14 -0.02 14.33
C GLU A 155 -32.65 0.24 14.34
N GLU A 156 -33.15 1.38 14.86
CA GLU A 156 -34.57 1.75 14.73
C GLU A 156 -34.74 3.14 14.13
N SER A 157 -34.51 3.31 12.81
CA SER A 157 -35.09 4.44 12.07
C SER A 157 -35.20 4.11 10.58
#